data_a4ab53e0bc8add2e5a1605de3137c09d
#
_entry.id   a4ab53e0bc8add2e5a1605de3137c09d
#
_cell.length_a   1.000
_cell.length_b   1.000
_cell.length_c   1.000
_cell.angle_alpha   90.00
_cell.angle_beta   90.00
_cell.angle_gamma   90.00
#
_symmetry.space_group_name_H-M   'P 1'
#
loop_
_entity.id
_entity.type
_entity.pdbx_description
1 polymer ?
#
loop_
_entity_poly.entity_id
_entity_poly.type
_entity_poly.pdbx_seq_one_letter_code
_entity_poly.pdbx_strand_id
1 'polypeptide(L)'
;PPLDLAAMAIDAALADADLARADIDALTTMGLPWDQLAVREGLRDLRVTVEYAAGGRWVVPALQHAVQSVAAGSADTVLLVLALSRLATYEDSAAPGTNTLFEAMHAMGGPAAHSALMARRYSHEFGDCSAALRQVARSNRANAALNPAAVFRQPMTDADYDGARLIAEPLRLFDYCMVNDGAVALIVTNTPAGPAGRAVAIGGLAASADQGAHYSAADFYHRPSQAAAAEMFAMAGLAPSDIDLIQIYDNYTPSVLFALDGFGFTPRGEAARFVEAGHITRDGSLPLNTSGGHTSEAYMQGMNLVAEAVRQLRGEAGERQISGAQTACYMCVTPMAGGCVLWT
;
A
#
# COMPACT_ATOMS: atom_id res chain seq x y z
N PRO A 1 -6.48 13.23 17.71
CA PRO A 1 -5.85 14.07 16.66
C PRO A 1 -4.77 13.28 15.93
N PRO A 2 -4.46 13.59 14.63
CA PRO A 2 -3.46 12.85 13.87
C PRO A 2 -2.08 12.82 14.52
N LEU A 3 -1.68 13.92 15.18
CA LEU A 3 -0.39 13.98 15.88
C LEU A 3 -0.30 13.02 17.07
N ASP A 4 -1.41 12.71 17.77
CA ASP A 4 -1.40 11.73 18.84
C ASP A 4 -1.23 10.30 18.31
N LEU A 5 -1.87 10.00 17.20
CA LEU A 5 -1.71 8.73 16.51
C LEU A 5 -0.27 8.57 15.98
N ALA A 6 0.29 9.65 15.41
CA ALA A 6 1.68 9.66 14.95
C ALA A 6 2.65 9.37 16.10
N ALA A 7 2.46 10.01 17.29
CA ALA A 7 3.28 9.78 18.48
C ALA A 7 3.30 8.29 18.88
N MET A 8 2.12 7.66 18.94
CA MET A 8 2.01 6.23 19.25
C MET A 8 2.76 5.34 18.24
N ALA A 9 2.67 5.66 16.94
CA ALA A 9 3.36 4.90 15.91
C ALA A 9 4.89 5.13 15.98
N ILE A 10 5.33 6.35 16.28
CA ILE A 10 6.75 6.69 16.48
C ILE A 10 7.31 5.92 17.67
N ASP A 11 6.61 5.93 18.82
CA ASP A 11 7.04 5.19 20.00
C ASP A 11 7.22 3.71 19.71
N ALA A 12 6.27 3.12 18.98
CA ALA A 12 6.33 1.72 18.58
C ALA A 12 7.50 1.44 17.63
N ALA A 13 7.74 2.30 16.65
CA ALA A 13 8.84 2.13 15.68
C ALA A 13 10.22 2.31 16.33
N LEU A 14 10.38 3.27 17.24
CA LEU A 14 11.62 3.47 17.99
C LEU A 14 11.92 2.28 18.92
N ALA A 15 10.90 1.78 19.62
CA ALA A 15 11.04 0.60 20.47
C ALA A 15 11.37 -0.66 19.64
N ASP A 16 10.79 -0.81 18.46
CA ASP A 16 11.06 -1.91 17.53
C ASP A 16 12.51 -1.89 17.00
N ALA A 17 13.05 -0.70 16.74
CA ALA A 17 14.39 -0.50 16.23
C ALA A 17 15.48 -0.39 17.33
N ASP A 18 15.10 -0.37 18.59
CA ASP A 18 15.99 -0.07 19.74
C ASP A 18 16.74 1.27 19.57
N LEU A 19 15.98 2.30 19.15
CA LEU A 19 16.47 3.66 18.92
C LEU A 19 15.78 4.66 19.82
N ALA A 20 16.48 5.75 20.12
CA ALA A 20 15.92 6.92 20.78
C ALA A 20 15.56 8.02 19.76
N ARG A 21 14.76 8.99 20.19
CA ARG A 21 14.43 10.16 19.35
C ARG A 21 15.66 10.96 18.92
N ALA A 22 16.71 10.94 19.71
CA ALA A 22 17.99 11.61 19.42
C ALA A 22 18.77 10.95 18.27
N ASP A 23 18.47 9.69 17.93
CA ASP A 23 19.10 8.97 16.84
C ASP A 23 18.47 9.30 15.48
N ILE A 24 17.32 10.01 15.48
CA ILE A 24 16.63 10.42 14.26
C ILE A 24 17.20 11.75 13.78
N ASP A 25 17.80 11.75 12.60
CA ASP A 25 18.38 12.92 11.96
C ASP A 25 17.66 13.36 10.67
N ALA A 26 16.61 12.62 10.27
CA ALA A 26 15.72 13.04 9.19
C ALA A 26 14.27 12.62 9.43
N LEU A 27 13.34 13.46 8.94
CA LEU A 27 11.90 13.25 9.10
C LEU A 27 11.19 13.39 7.77
N THR A 28 10.47 12.36 7.37
CA THR A 28 9.54 12.39 6.24
C THR A 28 8.12 12.18 6.75
N THR A 29 7.23 13.11 6.46
CA THR A 29 5.81 13.01 6.85
C THR A 29 4.91 12.85 5.64
N MET A 30 3.78 12.18 5.84
CA MET A 30 2.71 12.06 4.85
C MET A 30 1.39 12.51 5.47
N GLY A 31 0.86 13.64 4.95
CA GLY A 31 -0.40 14.22 5.44
C GLY A 31 -0.31 14.85 6.84
N LEU A 32 0.89 15.14 7.31
CA LEU A 32 1.16 15.80 8.59
C LEU A 32 2.16 16.93 8.40
N PRO A 33 1.99 18.09 9.05
CA PRO A 33 3.01 19.12 9.09
C PRO A 33 4.24 18.60 9.85
N TRP A 34 5.38 18.54 9.16
CA TRP A 34 6.61 17.98 9.74
C TRP A 34 7.12 18.80 10.93
N ASP A 35 7.00 20.12 10.88
CA ASP A 35 7.46 21.04 11.91
C ASP A 35 6.69 20.86 13.23
N GLN A 36 5.36 20.74 13.14
CA GLN A 36 4.52 20.48 14.31
C GLN A 36 4.83 19.12 14.93
N LEU A 37 5.03 18.09 14.09
CA LEU A 37 5.39 16.75 14.57
C LEU A 37 6.77 16.77 15.23
N ALA A 38 7.77 17.40 14.60
CA ALA A 38 9.13 17.50 15.15
C ALA A 38 9.15 18.21 16.52
N VAL A 39 8.42 19.33 16.67
CA VAL A 39 8.29 20.04 17.95
C VAL A 39 7.64 19.15 19.01
N ARG A 40 6.53 18.50 18.67
CA ARG A 40 5.80 17.61 19.56
C ARG A 40 6.67 16.46 20.08
N GLU A 41 7.38 15.79 19.17
CA GLU A 41 8.21 14.63 19.48
C GLU A 41 9.59 14.99 20.04
N GLY A 42 9.93 16.28 20.08
CA GLY A 42 11.24 16.74 20.53
C GLY A 42 12.38 16.33 19.60
N LEU A 43 12.09 16.08 18.31
CA LEU A 43 13.10 15.79 17.30
C LEU A 43 13.94 17.05 17.04
N ARG A 44 15.25 16.89 17.11
CA ARG A 44 16.21 18.00 16.98
C ARG A 44 17.27 17.62 15.94
N ASP A 45 17.95 18.63 15.48
CA ASP A 45 19.11 18.47 14.56
C ASP A 45 18.78 17.69 13.28
N LEU A 46 17.52 17.84 12.82
CA LEU A 46 17.05 17.20 11.59
C LEU A 46 17.80 17.80 10.38
N ARG A 47 18.56 16.96 9.69
CA ARG A 47 19.35 17.32 8.49
C ARG A 47 18.49 17.35 7.25
N VAL A 48 17.46 16.48 7.20
CA VAL A 48 16.52 16.37 6.06
C VAL A 48 15.10 16.35 6.58
N THR A 49 14.25 17.19 6.03
CA THR A 49 12.80 17.16 6.31
C THR A 49 12.02 17.20 5.00
N VAL A 50 11.03 16.32 4.88
CA VAL A 50 10.18 16.23 3.69
C VAL A 50 8.74 16.03 4.10
N GLU A 51 7.84 16.72 3.41
CA GLU A 51 6.40 16.58 3.61
C GLU A 51 5.74 16.17 2.30
N TYR A 52 5.02 15.05 2.34
CA TYR A 52 4.15 14.61 1.27
C TYR A 52 2.68 14.79 1.64
N ALA A 53 1.85 15.07 0.65
CA ALA A 53 0.41 15.00 0.84
C ALA A 53 0.00 13.56 1.19
N ALA A 54 -1.10 13.40 1.94
CA ALA A 54 -1.69 12.09 2.16
C ALA A 54 -2.14 11.48 0.82
N GLY A 55 -1.68 10.26 0.53
CA GLY A 55 -2.03 9.56 -0.71
C GLY A 55 -1.12 8.39 -0.98
N GLY A 56 -1.70 7.22 -1.31
CA GLY A 56 -0.94 5.98 -1.51
C GLY A 56 0.12 6.05 -2.59
N ARG A 57 -0.09 6.89 -3.61
CA ARG A 57 0.91 7.16 -4.66
C ARG A 57 2.24 7.72 -4.14
N TRP A 58 2.26 8.26 -2.92
CA TRP A 58 3.45 8.87 -2.35
C TRP A 58 4.27 7.94 -1.47
N VAL A 59 3.80 6.72 -1.17
CA VAL A 59 4.55 5.77 -0.32
C VAL A 59 5.88 5.40 -0.95
N VAL A 60 5.89 5.01 -2.23
CA VAL A 60 7.15 4.65 -2.90
C VAL A 60 8.08 5.85 -3.07
N PRO A 61 7.64 7.03 -3.55
CA PRO A 61 8.46 8.24 -3.55
C PRO A 61 9.01 8.63 -2.18
N ALA A 62 8.23 8.49 -1.12
CA ALA A 62 8.68 8.77 0.24
C ALA A 62 9.77 7.79 0.71
N LEU A 63 9.59 6.50 0.41
CA LEU A 63 10.63 5.49 0.65
C LEU A 63 11.88 5.74 -0.19
N GLN A 64 11.73 6.10 -1.49
CA GLN A 64 12.86 6.46 -2.35
C GLN A 64 13.65 7.63 -1.77
N HIS A 65 12.97 8.66 -1.30
CA HIS A 65 13.62 9.81 -0.70
C HIS A 65 14.37 9.43 0.59
N ALA A 66 13.77 8.61 1.45
CA ALA A 66 14.42 8.12 2.65
C ALA A 66 15.69 7.31 2.33
N VAL A 67 15.56 6.34 1.39
CA VAL A 67 16.69 5.51 0.95
C VAL A 67 17.79 6.35 0.31
N GLN A 68 17.45 7.30 -0.56
CA GLN A 68 18.43 8.20 -1.21
C GLN A 68 19.12 9.10 -0.20
N SER A 69 18.39 9.61 0.80
CA SER A 69 19.00 10.44 1.86
C SER A 69 20.05 9.67 2.65
N VAL A 70 19.74 8.41 2.99
CA VAL A 70 20.69 7.53 3.70
C VAL A 70 21.85 7.13 2.80
N ALA A 71 21.60 6.70 1.57
CA ALA A 71 22.62 6.29 0.62
C ALA A 71 23.59 7.42 0.24
N ALA A 72 23.11 8.66 0.17
CA ALA A 72 23.92 9.83 -0.09
C ALA A 72 24.65 10.39 1.14
N GLY A 73 24.42 9.82 2.33
CA GLY A 73 24.98 10.34 3.60
C GLY A 73 24.37 11.67 4.04
N SER A 74 23.25 12.08 3.46
CA SER A 74 22.51 13.28 3.86
C SER A 74 21.78 13.07 5.19
N ALA A 75 21.45 11.84 5.51
CA ALA A 75 20.91 11.39 6.79
C ALA A 75 21.44 10.00 7.10
N ASP A 76 21.45 9.63 8.38
CA ASP A 76 21.82 8.30 8.83
C ASP A 76 20.59 7.48 9.23
N THR A 77 19.55 8.16 9.77
CA THR A 77 18.31 7.52 10.22
C THR A 77 17.10 8.38 9.89
N VAL A 78 16.30 7.92 8.94
CA VAL A 78 15.09 8.60 8.49
C VAL A 78 13.87 7.99 9.16
N LEU A 79 13.10 8.81 9.86
CA LEU A 79 11.77 8.46 10.36
C LEU A 79 10.72 8.85 9.32
N LEU A 80 9.99 7.88 8.78
CA LEU A 80 8.89 8.09 7.84
C LEU A 80 7.56 7.84 8.54
N VAL A 81 6.68 8.84 8.60
CA VAL A 81 5.43 8.80 9.39
C VAL A 81 4.22 9.19 8.55
N LEU A 82 3.18 8.38 8.63
CA LEU A 82 1.83 8.69 8.18
C LEU A 82 0.88 8.63 9.38
N ALA A 83 -0.01 9.61 9.52
CA ALA A 83 -1.17 9.48 10.40
C ALA A 83 -2.41 10.10 9.77
N LEU A 84 -3.52 9.43 9.94
CA LEU A 84 -4.82 9.82 9.40
C LEU A 84 -5.86 9.81 10.52
N SER A 85 -6.69 10.85 10.57
CA SER A 85 -7.89 10.91 11.39
C SER A 85 -9.04 11.35 10.49
N ARG A 86 -9.73 10.38 9.91
CA ARG A 86 -10.75 10.58 8.87
C ARG A 86 -12.17 10.31 9.35
N LEU A 87 -12.34 9.56 10.43
CA LEU A 87 -13.67 9.23 10.94
C LEU A 87 -14.46 10.49 11.32
N ALA A 88 -13.78 11.47 11.93
CA ALA A 88 -14.41 12.72 12.33
C ALA A 88 -14.78 13.65 11.16
N THR A 89 -14.14 13.48 10.00
CA THR A 89 -14.32 14.33 8.81
C THR A 89 -14.96 13.59 7.64
N TYR A 90 -15.47 12.39 7.87
CA TYR A 90 -15.98 11.54 6.79
C TYR A 90 -17.15 12.17 6.04
N GLU A 91 -18.07 12.83 6.75
CA GLU A 91 -19.20 13.55 6.15
C GLU A 91 -18.72 14.74 5.31
N ASP A 92 -17.68 15.43 5.76
CA ASP A 92 -17.06 16.53 5.01
C ASP A 92 -16.24 16.02 3.81
N SER A 93 -15.72 14.79 3.88
CA SER A 93 -14.95 14.18 2.79
C SER A 93 -15.82 13.72 1.62
N ALA A 94 -17.13 13.68 1.80
CA ALA A 94 -18.09 13.51 0.71
C ALA A 94 -18.21 14.77 -0.19
N ALA A 95 -17.59 15.88 0.22
CA ALA A 95 -17.41 17.02 -0.68
C ALA A 95 -16.64 16.56 -1.94
N PRO A 96 -17.01 17.06 -3.12
CA PRO A 96 -16.32 16.71 -4.35
C PRO A 96 -14.84 17.01 -4.15
N GLY A 97 -14.07 15.94 -3.97
CA GLY A 97 -12.62 16.05 -3.86
C GLY A 97 -12.04 16.74 -5.07
N THR A 98 -10.76 16.89 -5.12
CA THR A 98 -9.93 17.54 -6.13
C THR A 98 -10.21 17.17 -7.62
N ASN A 99 -11.43 16.78 -7.93
CA ASN A 99 -11.88 16.52 -9.29
C ASN A 99 -11.85 17.80 -10.09
N THR A 100 -11.44 17.69 -11.32
CA THR A 100 -11.55 18.80 -12.24
C THR A 100 -13.00 19.26 -12.36
N LEU A 101 -13.22 20.51 -12.68
CA LEU A 101 -14.58 21.02 -12.92
C LEU A 101 -15.36 20.14 -13.93
N PHE A 102 -14.65 19.62 -14.94
CA PHE A 102 -15.21 18.72 -15.95
C PHE A 102 -15.74 17.42 -15.34
N GLU A 103 -14.99 16.78 -14.46
CA GLU A 103 -15.41 15.55 -13.78
C GLU A 103 -16.64 15.79 -12.89
N ALA A 104 -16.64 16.92 -12.15
CA ALA A 104 -17.75 17.31 -11.30
C ALA A 104 -19.04 17.52 -12.10
N MET A 105 -18.95 18.11 -13.30
CA MET A 105 -20.10 18.30 -14.20
C MET A 105 -20.73 16.99 -14.68
N HIS A 106 -19.96 15.89 -14.71
CA HIS A 106 -20.43 14.54 -15.05
C HIS A 106 -20.76 13.68 -13.83
N ALA A 107 -20.93 14.30 -12.67
CA ALA A 107 -21.18 13.63 -11.39
C ALA A 107 -20.13 12.58 -11.00
N MET A 108 -18.90 12.70 -11.50
CA MET A 108 -17.77 11.85 -11.13
C MET A 108 -17.17 12.35 -9.81
N GLY A 109 -17.83 12.01 -8.72
CA GLY A 109 -17.50 12.44 -7.37
C GLY A 109 -16.40 11.58 -6.74
N GLY A 110 -15.13 11.74 -7.17
CA GLY A 110 -14.01 11.12 -6.49
C GLY A 110 -13.50 9.80 -7.10
N PRO A 111 -12.51 9.18 -6.47
CA PRO A 111 -11.76 8.06 -7.06
C PRO A 111 -12.58 6.77 -7.22
N ALA A 112 -13.70 6.65 -6.52
CA ALA A 112 -14.61 5.50 -6.63
C ALA A 112 -15.17 5.32 -8.06
N ALA A 113 -15.63 6.41 -8.67
CA ALA A 113 -16.16 6.39 -10.04
C ALA A 113 -15.05 6.07 -11.05
N HIS A 114 -13.85 6.63 -10.85
CA HIS A 114 -12.70 6.35 -11.71
C HIS A 114 -12.31 4.87 -11.67
N SER A 115 -12.27 4.27 -10.48
CA SER A 115 -11.94 2.85 -10.32
C SER A 115 -13.00 1.95 -10.98
N ALA A 116 -14.27 2.32 -10.89
CA ALA A 116 -15.34 1.60 -11.56
C ALA A 116 -15.20 1.64 -13.10
N LEU A 117 -14.87 2.81 -13.66
CA LEU A 117 -14.59 2.93 -15.11
C LEU A 117 -13.39 2.08 -15.53
N MET A 118 -12.32 2.07 -14.74
CA MET A 118 -11.15 1.23 -15.02
C MET A 118 -11.49 -0.27 -14.95
N ALA A 119 -12.28 -0.69 -13.96
CA ALA A 119 -12.75 -2.07 -13.84
C ALA A 119 -13.62 -2.49 -15.02
N ARG A 120 -14.56 -1.64 -15.45
CA ARG A 120 -15.40 -1.90 -16.65
C ARG A 120 -14.55 -1.98 -17.91
N ARG A 121 -13.54 -1.12 -18.05
CA ARG A 121 -12.63 -1.16 -19.17
C ARG A 121 -11.80 -2.44 -19.17
N TYR A 122 -11.28 -2.86 -18.02
CA TYR A 122 -10.56 -4.12 -17.87
C TYR A 122 -11.44 -5.31 -18.28
N SER A 123 -12.69 -5.35 -17.81
CA SER A 123 -13.64 -6.39 -18.21
C SER A 123 -13.97 -6.36 -19.69
N HIS A 124 -14.02 -5.18 -20.30
CA HIS A 124 -14.26 -5.06 -21.76
C HIS A 124 -13.08 -5.59 -22.59
N GLU A 125 -11.85 -5.32 -22.14
CA GLU A 125 -10.64 -5.72 -22.88
C GLU A 125 -10.28 -7.20 -22.67
N PHE A 126 -10.51 -7.76 -21.46
CA PHE A 126 -9.98 -9.06 -21.06
C PHE A 126 -11.04 -10.08 -20.60
N GLY A 127 -12.28 -9.68 -20.53
CA GLY A 127 -13.39 -10.52 -20.03
C GLY A 127 -13.84 -10.15 -18.62
N ASP A 128 -14.99 -10.70 -18.22
CA ASP A 128 -15.58 -10.42 -16.92
C ASP A 128 -14.60 -10.77 -15.78
N CYS A 129 -14.38 -9.82 -14.88
CA CYS A 129 -13.51 -9.99 -13.72
C CYS A 129 -14.26 -10.04 -12.38
N SER A 130 -15.60 -10.09 -12.39
CA SER A 130 -16.42 -10.00 -11.17
C SER A 130 -16.08 -11.09 -10.14
N ALA A 131 -15.84 -12.32 -10.58
CA ALA A 131 -15.44 -13.41 -9.71
C ALA A 131 -14.05 -13.18 -9.08
N ALA A 132 -13.12 -12.59 -9.84
CA ALA A 132 -11.80 -12.23 -9.32
C ALA A 132 -11.90 -11.12 -8.26
N LEU A 133 -12.71 -10.08 -8.47
CA LEU A 133 -12.89 -9.00 -7.49
C LEU A 133 -13.45 -9.56 -6.18
N ARG A 134 -14.46 -10.44 -6.24
CA ARG A 134 -15.00 -11.15 -5.08
C ARG A 134 -13.90 -11.96 -4.38
N GLN A 135 -13.07 -12.69 -5.13
CA GLN A 135 -11.99 -13.49 -4.55
C GLN A 135 -10.95 -12.62 -3.83
N VAL A 136 -10.59 -11.45 -4.38
CA VAL A 136 -9.71 -10.49 -3.70
C VAL A 136 -10.31 -10.06 -2.37
N ALA A 137 -11.57 -9.59 -2.37
CA ALA A 137 -12.24 -9.13 -1.16
C ALA A 137 -12.32 -10.23 -0.09
N ARG A 138 -12.63 -11.47 -0.50
CA ARG A 138 -12.68 -12.63 0.41
C ARG A 138 -11.32 -13.02 0.96
N SER A 139 -10.27 -13.04 0.13
CA SER A 139 -8.91 -13.34 0.57
C SER A 139 -8.43 -12.33 1.60
N ASN A 140 -8.61 -11.04 1.34
CA ASN A 140 -8.30 -9.99 2.30
C ASN A 140 -9.06 -10.18 3.63
N ARG A 141 -10.35 -10.49 3.56
CA ARG A 141 -11.15 -10.71 4.76
C ARG A 141 -10.71 -11.96 5.54
N ALA A 142 -10.33 -13.03 4.86
CA ALA A 142 -9.79 -14.23 5.49
C ALA A 142 -8.45 -13.95 6.20
N ASN A 143 -7.57 -13.18 5.58
CA ASN A 143 -6.31 -12.74 6.18
C ASN A 143 -6.55 -11.82 7.40
N ALA A 144 -7.47 -10.87 7.29
CA ALA A 144 -7.84 -9.97 8.38
C ALA A 144 -8.41 -10.71 9.61
N ALA A 145 -9.09 -11.83 9.40
CA ALA A 145 -9.60 -12.65 10.52
C ALA A 145 -8.48 -13.16 11.43
N LEU A 146 -7.27 -13.36 10.90
CA LEU A 146 -6.08 -13.79 11.62
C LEU A 146 -5.26 -12.60 12.18
N ASN A 147 -5.63 -11.37 11.86
CA ASN A 147 -4.93 -10.17 12.30
C ASN A 147 -5.68 -9.48 13.45
N PRO A 148 -5.16 -9.51 14.69
CA PRO A 148 -5.83 -8.87 15.83
C PRO A 148 -5.99 -7.36 15.68
N ALA A 149 -5.16 -6.69 14.86
CA ALA A 149 -5.22 -5.26 14.60
C ALA A 149 -6.21 -4.88 13.48
N ALA A 150 -6.77 -5.86 12.74
CA ALA A 150 -7.67 -5.57 11.64
C ALA A 150 -9.03 -5.07 12.12
N VAL A 151 -9.59 -4.11 11.38
CA VAL A 151 -10.91 -3.52 11.66
C VAL A 151 -12.02 -4.50 11.35
N PHE A 152 -11.98 -5.18 10.20
CA PHE A 152 -13.00 -6.13 9.77
C PHE A 152 -12.51 -7.56 9.83
N ARG A 153 -12.78 -8.25 10.95
CA ARG A 153 -12.30 -9.60 11.23
C ARG A 153 -13.33 -10.70 10.99
N GLN A 154 -14.58 -10.34 10.73
CA GLN A 154 -15.62 -11.36 10.49
C GLN A 154 -15.44 -11.97 9.10
N PRO A 155 -15.44 -13.31 8.97
CA PRO A 155 -15.39 -13.96 7.67
C PRO A 155 -16.48 -13.46 6.73
N MET A 156 -16.22 -13.49 5.43
CA MET A 156 -17.15 -13.07 4.39
C MET A 156 -17.38 -14.24 3.42
N THR A 157 -18.65 -14.53 3.17
CA THR A 157 -19.07 -15.53 2.17
C THR A 157 -19.26 -14.89 0.79
N ASP A 158 -19.40 -15.73 -0.25
CA ASP A 158 -19.76 -15.25 -1.59
C ASP A 158 -21.12 -14.54 -1.57
N ALA A 159 -22.09 -15.08 -0.81
CA ALA A 159 -23.42 -14.48 -0.68
C ALA A 159 -23.37 -13.10 -0.01
N ASP A 160 -22.49 -12.88 0.96
CA ASP A 160 -22.30 -11.57 1.58
C ASP A 160 -21.78 -10.55 0.56
N TYR A 161 -20.78 -10.95 -0.25
CA TYR A 161 -20.23 -10.10 -1.30
C TYR A 161 -21.28 -9.80 -2.38
N ASP A 162 -21.94 -10.83 -2.91
CA ASP A 162 -22.91 -10.70 -4.00
C ASP A 162 -24.17 -9.93 -3.57
N GLY A 163 -24.57 -10.03 -2.30
CA GLY A 163 -25.65 -9.27 -1.69
C GLY A 163 -25.30 -7.83 -1.31
N ALA A 164 -24.02 -7.45 -1.33
CA ALA A 164 -23.58 -6.11 -0.98
C ALA A 164 -24.04 -5.08 -2.03
N ARG A 165 -24.43 -3.88 -1.56
CA ARG A 165 -24.89 -2.81 -2.45
C ARG A 165 -23.82 -2.38 -3.44
N LEU A 166 -24.22 -2.06 -4.65
CA LEU A 166 -23.39 -1.37 -5.62
C LEU A 166 -23.13 0.07 -5.17
N ILE A 167 -21.88 0.52 -5.24
CA ILE A 167 -21.49 1.91 -4.96
C ILE A 167 -21.30 2.67 -6.27
N ALA A 168 -20.49 2.15 -7.17
CA ALA A 168 -20.35 2.59 -8.55
C ALA A 168 -20.16 1.33 -9.40
N GLU A 169 -21.14 0.98 -10.24
CA GLU A 169 -21.13 -0.26 -11.02
C GLU A 169 -19.87 -0.40 -11.89
N PRO A 170 -19.14 -1.55 -11.83
CA PRO A 170 -19.54 -2.84 -11.25
C PRO A 170 -19.18 -3.03 -9.78
N LEU A 171 -18.57 -2.05 -9.11
CA LEU A 171 -17.99 -2.19 -7.80
C LEU A 171 -19.04 -2.13 -6.68
N ARG A 172 -18.94 -3.09 -5.76
CA ARG A 172 -19.77 -3.25 -4.57
C ARG A 172 -19.06 -2.67 -3.33
N LEU A 173 -19.77 -2.59 -2.23
CA LEU A 173 -19.27 -2.05 -0.97
C LEU A 173 -17.92 -2.68 -0.54
N PHE A 174 -17.76 -3.99 -0.72
CA PHE A 174 -16.55 -4.71 -0.30
C PHE A 174 -15.37 -4.59 -1.28
N ASP A 175 -15.56 -3.90 -2.41
CA ASP A 175 -14.48 -3.55 -3.32
C ASP A 175 -13.72 -2.30 -2.91
N TYR A 176 -14.15 -1.63 -1.86
CA TYR A 176 -13.62 -0.34 -1.42
C TYR A 176 -12.79 -0.48 -0.15
N CYS A 177 -11.71 0.30 -0.08
CA CYS A 177 -10.99 0.51 1.17
C CYS A 177 -11.91 1.18 2.20
N MET A 178 -11.62 0.94 3.45
CA MET A 178 -12.39 1.52 4.55
C MET A 178 -11.97 2.96 4.87
N VAL A 179 -12.78 3.64 5.66
CA VAL A 179 -12.44 4.88 6.33
C VAL A 179 -12.13 4.55 7.78
N ASN A 180 -10.94 4.91 8.24
CA ASN A 180 -10.48 4.66 9.61
C ASN A 180 -9.47 5.73 10.05
N ASP A 181 -9.26 5.78 11.35
CA ASP A 181 -8.15 6.50 11.96
C ASP A 181 -6.98 5.55 12.21
N GLY A 182 -5.76 6.06 12.15
CA GLY A 182 -4.58 5.27 12.42
C GLY A 182 -3.28 5.99 12.08
N ALA A 183 -2.16 5.35 12.40
CA ALA A 183 -0.82 5.81 12.03
C ALA A 183 0.11 4.64 11.75
N VAL A 184 1.12 4.89 10.95
CA VAL A 184 2.24 3.98 10.68
C VAL A 184 3.53 4.79 10.68
N ALA A 185 4.55 4.25 11.33
CA ALA A 185 5.90 4.78 11.27
C ALA A 185 6.87 3.68 10.80
N LEU A 186 7.80 4.07 9.93
CA LEU A 186 8.88 3.23 9.43
C LEU A 186 10.20 3.94 9.68
N ILE A 187 11.25 3.18 9.99
CA ILE A 187 12.62 3.70 10.13
C ILE A 187 13.46 3.11 9.00
N VAL A 188 14.14 3.98 8.27
CA VAL A 188 15.10 3.64 7.20
C VAL A 188 16.49 4.09 7.62
N THR A 189 17.43 3.15 7.69
CA THR A 189 18.82 3.43 8.12
C THR A 189 19.79 2.57 7.35
N ASN A 190 21.06 3.00 7.26
CA ASN A 190 22.17 2.21 6.73
C ASN A 190 22.89 1.38 7.81
N THR A 191 22.62 1.66 9.06
CA THR A 191 23.18 0.94 10.20
C THR A 191 22.09 0.12 10.85
N PRO A 192 22.10 -1.22 10.72
CA PRO A 192 21.12 -2.04 11.41
C PRO A 192 21.13 -1.74 12.90
N ALA A 193 20.03 -1.22 13.40
CA ALA A 193 19.80 -1.01 14.82
C ALA A 193 18.97 -2.18 15.37
N GLY A 194 19.11 -2.44 16.67
CA GLY A 194 18.39 -3.53 17.33
C GLY A 194 19.02 -4.91 17.15
N PRO A 195 18.33 -5.98 17.55
CA PRO A 195 18.85 -7.34 17.52
C PRO A 195 19.27 -7.78 16.12
N ALA A 196 20.39 -8.50 16.02
CA ALA A 196 20.89 -9.02 14.76
C ALA A 196 19.81 -9.87 14.04
N GLY A 197 19.65 -9.65 12.73
CA GLY A 197 18.68 -10.39 11.89
C GLY A 197 17.28 -9.78 11.81
N ARG A 198 17.02 -8.65 12.48
CA ARG A 198 15.70 -7.98 12.38
C ARG A 198 15.62 -6.93 11.27
N ALA A 199 16.74 -6.45 10.75
CA ALA A 199 16.72 -5.52 9.64
C ALA A 199 16.24 -6.21 8.36
N VAL A 200 15.31 -5.58 7.66
CA VAL A 200 14.83 -6.00 6.35
C VAL A 200 15.42 -5.07 5.31
N ALA A 201 16.09 -5.63 4.32
CA ALA A 201 16.72 -4.84 3.28
C ALA A 201 15.71 -4.40 2.21
N ILE A 202 15.88 -3.18 1.71
CA ILE A 202 15.21 -2.72 0.48
C ILE A 202 16.13 -3.04 -0.68
N GLY A 203 15.81 -4.10 -1.44
CA GLY A 203 16.63 -4.57 -2.55
C GLY A 203 16.43 -3.82 -3.84
N GLY A 204 15.23 -3.31 -4.04
CA GLY A 204 14.91 -2.51 -5.22
C GLY A 204 13.68 -1.68 -4.98
N LEU A 205 13.66 -0.47 -5.53
CA LEU A 205 12.47 0.35 -5.47
C LEU A 205 12.45 1.35 -6.64
N ALA A 206 11.28 1.53 -7.23
CA ALA A 206 11.08 2.45 -8.34
C ALA A 206 9.65 2.98 -8.38
N ALA A 207 9.51 4.17 -8.97
CA ALA A 207 8.23 4.76 -9.28
C ALA A 207 8.25 5.32 -10.71
N SER A 208 7.13 5.19 -11.40
CA SER A 208 6.93 5.74 -12.73
C SER A 208 5.57 6.42 -12.82
N ALA A 209 5.51 7.57 -13.48
CA ALA A 209 4.29 8.30 -13.71
C ALA A 209 4.06 8.47 -15.21
N ASP A 210 2.82 8.25 -15.66
CA ASP A 210 2.39 8.63 -16.99
C ASP A 210 1.48 9.85 -16.89
N GLN A 211 1.39 10.61 -17.97
CA GLN A 211 0.64 11.86 -17.99
C GLN A 211 -0.87 11.59 -18.15
N GLY A 212 -1.64 12.47 -17.54
CA GLY A 212 -3.07 12.54 -17.75
C GLY A 212 -3.91 11.78 -16.73
N ALA A 213 -5.19 11.77 -16.98
CA ALA A 213 -6.16 11.04 -16.18
C ALA A 213 -6.05 9.55 -16.51
N HIS A 214 -5.48 8.78 -15.60
CA HIS A 214 -5.22 7.35 -15.78
C HIS A 214 -6.45 6.55 -16.21
N TYR A 215 -7.65 6.91 -15.74
CA TYR A 215 -8.92 6.27 -16.11
C TYR A 215 -9.35 6.55 -17.55
N SER A 216 -8.81 7.54 -18.22
CA SER A 216 -9.09 7.90 -19.63
C SER A 216 -7.89 7.70 -20.55
N ALA A 217 -6.73 7.35 -20.02
CA ALA A 217 -5.53 7.09 -20.81
C ALA A 217 -5.68 5.88 -21.71
N ALA A 218 -4.98 5.84 -22.82
CA ALA A 218 -4.96 4.70 -23.73
C ALA A 218 -4.43 3.44 -23.04
N ASP A 219 -3.42 3.60 -22.19
CA ASP A 219 -2.95 2.58 -21.27
C ASP A 219 -3.02 3.12 -19.85
N PHE A 220 -4.00 2.68 -19.07
CA PHE A 220 -4.33 3.28 -17.78
C PHE A 220 -3.60 2.68 -16.58
N TYR A 221 -2.87 1.58 -16.73
CA TYR A 221 -2.13 0.94 -15.63
C TYR A 221 -0.85 0.23 -16.05
N HIS A 222 -0.79 -0.34 -17.24
CA HIS A 222 0.21 -1.35 -17.60
C HIS A 222 1.58 -0.73 -17.85
N ARG A 223 1.67 0.27 -18.73
CA ARG A 223 2.94 0.89 -19.12
C ARG A 223 3.70 1.52 -17.94
N PRO A 224 3.09 2.37 -17.11
CA PRO A 224 3.82 2.93 -15.96
C PRO A 224 4.23 1.85 -14.95
N SER A 225 3.39 0.83 -14.74
CA SER A 225 3.72 -0.29 -13.85
C SER A 225 4.87 -1.13 -14.39
N GLN A 226 4.91 -1.41 -15.71
CA GLN A 226 6.04 -2.10 -16.33
C GLN A 226 7.35 -1.34 -16.21
N ALA A 227 7.33 -0.01 -16.37
CA ALA A 227 8.52 0.82 -16.23
C ALA A 227 9.06 0.77 -14.80
N ALA A 228 8.19 0.90 -13.80
CA ALA A 228 8.57 0.78 -12.40
C ALA A 228 9.06 -0.63 -12.05
N ALA A 229 8.38 -1.67 -12.54
CA ALA A 229 8.77 -3.07 -12.32
C ALA A 229 10.15 -3.38 -12.90
N ALA A 230 10.40 -2.97 -14.14
CA ALA A 230 11.68 -3.22 -14.81
C ALA A 230 12.86 -2.63 -14.02
N GLU A 231 12.74 -1.39 -13.55
CA GLU A 231 13.77 -0.72 -12.75
C GLU A 231 13.92 -1.37 -11.36
N MET A 232 12.81 -1.61 -10.67
CA MET A 232 12.79 -2.18 -9.34
C MET A 232 13.39 -3.59 -9.30
N PHE A 233 12.97 -4.47 -10.21
CA PHE A 233 13.49 -5.84 -10.26
C PHE A 233 14.94 -5.90 -10.75
N ALA A 234 15.34 -5.04 -11.70
CA ALA A 234 16.74 -4.94 -12.12
C ALA A 234 17.66 -4.50 -10.97
N MET A 235 17.21 -3.53 -10.14
CA MET A 235 17.94 -3.09 -8.95
C MET A 235 18.05 -4.21 -7.92
N ALA A 236 16.98 -4.98 -7.70
CA ALA A 236 16.97 -6.10 -6.78
C ALA A 236 17.76 -7.32 -7.28
N GLY A 237 18.01 -7.44 -8.58
CA GLY A 237 18.58 -8.65 -9.18
C GLY A 237 17.64 -9.86 -9.11
N LEU A 238 16.33 -9.62 -9.03
CA LEU A 238 15.28 -10.62 -8.91
C LEU A 238 14.29 -10.50 -10.07
N ALA A 239 13.46 -11.53 -10.22
CA ALA A 239 12.30 -11.55 -11.12
C ALA A 239 10.99 -11.68 -10.30
N PRO A 240 9.82 -11.40 -10.89
CA PRO A 240 8.54 -11.62 -10.22
C PRO A 240 8.35 -13.06 -9.69
N SER A 241 8.96 -14.05 -10.34
CA SER A 241 8.93 -15.46 -9.91
C SER A 241 9.72 -15.75 -8.64
N ASP A 242 10.59 -14.83 -8.20
CA ASP A 242 11.42 -14.99 -7.02
C ASP A 242 10.79 -14.36 -5.77
N ILE A 243 9.55 -13.86 -5.89
CA ILE A 243 8.81 -13.19 -4.81
C ILE A 243 7.90 -14.19 -4.11
N ASP A 244 8.08 -14.33 -2.80
CA ASP A 244 7.31 -15.27 -1.97
C ASP A 244 5.92 -14.73 -1.56
N LEU A 245 5.78 -13.42 -1.38
CA LEU A 245 4.50 -12.79 -1.05
C LEU A 245 4.41 -11.35 -1.59
N ILE A 246 3.19 -10.89 -1.80
CA ILE A 246 2.92 -9.56 -2.33
C ILE A 246 2.00 -8.75 -1.41
N GLN A 247 2.27 -7.45 -1.37
CA GLN A 247 1.45 -6.45 -0.70
C GLN A 247 1.04 -5.42 -1.75
N ILE A 248 -0.22 -5.39 -2.12
CA ILE A 248 -0.73 -4.50 -3.18
C ILE A 248 -1.62 -3.44 -2.57
N TYR A 249 -1.41 -2.19 -2.97
CA TYR A 249 -2.28 -1.08 -2.63
C TYR A 249 -3.68 -1.29 -3.21
N ASP A 250 -4.53 -1.93 -2.42
CA ASP A 250 -5.88 -2.35 -2.75
C ASP A 250 -6.93 -1.34 -2.25
N ASN A 251 -6.73 -0.06 -2.56
CA ASN A 251 -7.77 0.95 -2.30
C ASN A 251 -9.10 0.57 -2.95
N TYR A 252 -9.04 -0.22 -4.02
CA TYR A 252 -10.14 -0.91 -4.68
C TYR A 252 -9.67 -2.28 -5.14
N THR A 253 -10.53 -3.29 -5.11
CA THR A 253 -10.18 -4.65 -5.52
C THR A 253 -9.61 -4.75 -6.95
N PRO A 254 -10.08 -3.97 -7.97
CA PRO A 254 -9.48 -4.00 -9.31
C PRO A 254 -7.99 -3.60 -9.34
N SER A 255 -7.53 -2.80 -8.38
CA SER A 255 -6.11 -2.41 -8.30
C SER A 255 -5.18 -3.61 -8.17
N VAL A 256 -5.67 -4.71 -7.60
CA VAL A 256 -4.93 -5.97 -7.50
C VAL A 256 -4.68 -6.57 -8.87
N LEU A 257 -5.71 -6.60 -9.73
CA LEU A 257 -5.57 -7.13 -11.10
C LEU A 257 -4.60 -6.28 -11.92
N PHE A 258 -4.71 -4.96 -11.81
CA PHE A 258 -3.82 -4.03 -12.51
C PHE A 258 -2.37 -4.17 -12.06
N ALA A 259 -2.13 -4.40 -10.77
CA ALA A 259 -0.78 -4.60 -10.25
C ALA A 259 -0.18 -5.93 -10.68
N LEU A 260 -0.94 -7.02 -10.62
CA LEU A 260 -0.48 -8.34 -11.07
C LEU A 260 -0.05 -8.34 -12.53
N ASP A 261 -0.88 -7.80 -13.42
CA ASP A 261 -0.57 -7.67 -14.84
C ASP A 261 0.57 -6.66 -15.08
N GLY A 262 0.48 -5.49 -14.43
CA GLY A 262 1.38 -4.37 -14.70
C GLY A 262 2.81 -4.61 -14.21
N PHE A 263 2.99 -5.30 -13.09
CA PHE A 263 4.30 -5.63 -12.54
C PHE A 263 4.85 -6.98 -13.04
N GLY A 264 4.12 -7.67 -13.93
CA GLY A 264 4.61 -8.87 -14.61
C GLY A 264 4.50 -10.16 -13.81
N PHE A 265 3.65 -10.20 -12.76
CA PHE A 265 3.32 -11.45 -12.06
C PHE A 265 2.39 -12.33 -12.88
N THR A 266 1.60 -11.72 -13.76
CA THR A 266 0.77 -12.40 -14.78
C THR A 266 0.99 -11.77 -16.15
N PRO A 267 0.79 -12.52 -17.24
CA PRO A 267 0.64 -11.92 -18.56
C PRO A 267 -0.53 -10.92 -18.55
N ARG A 268 -0.42 -9.86 -19.36
CA ARG A 268 -1.44 -8.81 -19.45
C ARG A 268 -2.83 -9.40 -19.74
N GLY A 269 -3.80 -9.10 -18.87
CA GLY A 269 -5.18 -9.56 -18.96
C GLY A 269 -5.44 -10.93 -18.32
N GLU A 270 -4.44 -11.60 -17.77
CA GLU A 270 -4.59 -12.92 -17.15
C GLU A 270 -4.74 -12.85 -15.62
N ALA A 271 -4.62 -11.66 -15.01
CA ALA A 271 -4.68 -11.51 -13.55
C ALA A 271 -6.01 -12.01 -12.97
N ALA A 272 -7.13 -11.79 -13.66
CA ALA A 272 -8.42 -12.27 -13.18
C ALA A 272 -8.44 -13.81 -13.03
N ARG A 273 -7.96 -14.54 -14.02
CA ARG A 273 -7.88 -16.01 -13.98
C ARG A 273 -6.93 -16.51 -12.89
N PHE A 274 -5.79 -15.83 -12.72
CA PHE A 274 -4.82 -16.12 -11.67
C PHE A 274 -5.45 -15.99 -10.27
N VAL A 275 -6.19 -14.91 -10.04
CA VAL A 275 -6.90 -14.66 -8.80
C VAL A 275 -8.00 -15.69 -8.56
N GLU A 276 -8.81 -16.01 -9.57
CA GLU A 276 -9.89 -17.00 -9.50
C GLU A 276 -9.37 -18.41 -9.22
N ALA A 277 -8.18 -18.74 -9.73
CA ALA A 277 -7.52 -20.03 -9.45
C ALA A 277 -7.00 -20.15 -8.00
N GLY A 278 -7.11 -19.08 -7.19
CA GLY A 278 -6.75 -19.08 -5.77
C GLY A 278 -5.27 -18.83 -5.47
N HIS A 279 -4.48 -18.45 -6.48
CA HIS A 279 -3.03 -18.21 -6.29
C HIS A 279 -2.72 -17.14 -5.26
N ILE A 280 -3.62 -16.15 -5.07
CA ILE A 280 -3.44 -15.04 -4.12
C ILE A 280 -3.87 -15.37 -2.68
N THR A 281 -4.46 -16.54 -2.45
CA THR A 281 -4.88 -16.92 -1.10
C THR A 281 -3.66 -17.16 -0.21
N ARG A 282 -3.85 -17.23 1.10
CA ARG A 282 -2.76 -17.45 2.06
C ARG A 282 -1.95 -18.73 1.76
N ASP A 283 -2.64 -19.78 1.31
CA ASP A 283 -2.04 -21.08 0.98
C ASP A 283 -1.78 -21.21 -0.55
N GLY A 284 -1.98 -20.16 -1.30
CA GLY A 284 -1.72 -20.09 -2.74
C GLY A 284 -0.24 -19.89 -3.04
N SER A 285 0.09 -19.87 -4.34
CA SER A 285 1.48 -19.74 -4.79
C SER A 285 2.05 -18.32 -4.62
N LEU A 286 1.21 -17.31 -4.41
CA LEU A 286 1.61 -15.91 -4.26
C LEU A 286 0.68 -15.19 -3.27
N PRO A 287 0.84 -15.42 -1.96
CA PRO A 287 -0.02 -14.83 -0.94
C PRO A 287 -0.09 -13.30 -1.00
N LEU A 288 -1.30 -12.76 -1.03
CA LEU A 288 -1.59 -11.33 -1.15
C LEU A 288 -2.07 -10.74 0.17
N ASN A 289 -1.59 -9.53 0.50
CA ASN A 289 -2.13 -8.68 1.57
C ASN A 289 -2.43 -9.47 2.86
N THR A 290 -1.39 -10.11 3.38
CA THR A 290 -1.46 -11.08 4.48
C THR A 290 -2.04 -10.51 5.78
N SER A 291 -2.06 -9.18 5.94
CA SER A 291 -2.71 -8.50 7.07
C SER A 291 -4.22 -8.27 6.88
N GLY A 292 -4.72 -8.39 5.65
CA GLY A 292 -6.11 -8.11 5.28
C GLY A 292 -6.30 -6.92 4.34
N GLY A 293 -5.22 -6.24 3.94
CA GLY A 293 -5.27 -5.15 2.98
C GLY A 293 -6.07 -3.93 3.44
N HIS A 294 -6.29 -3.01 2.54
CA HIS A 294 -7.06 -1.79 2.81
C HIS A 294 -8.57 -2.04 2.90
N THR A 295 -9.04 -3.15 2.35
CA THR A 295 -10.46 -3.51 2.38
C THR A 295 -10.88 -4.19 3.69
N SER A 296 -9.92 -4.66 4.50
CA SER A 296 -10.25 -5.40 5.72
C SER A 296 -9.37 -5.09 6.93
N GLU A 297 -8.05 -4.84 6.78
CA GLU A 297 -7.18 -4.46 7.90
C GLU A 297 -7.40 -3.01 8.32
N ALA A 298 -6.87 -2.08 7.54
CA ALA A 298 -6.97 -0.64 7.74
C ALA A 298 -6.47 0.10 6.50
N TYR A 299 -7.04 1.24 6.17
CA TYR A 299 -6.58 2.07 5.06
C TYR A 299 -5.56 3.09 5.54
N MET A 300 -4.28 2.72 5.50
CA MET A 300 -3.15 3.58 5.88
C MET A 300 -2.29 3.95 4.67
N GLN A 301 -2.92 4.24 3.54
CA GLN A 301 -2.28 4.72 2.30
C GLN A 301 -1.18 3.78 1.75
N GLY A 302 -1.13 2.52 2.17
CA GLY A 302 -0.13 1.53 1.76
C GLY A 302 1.04 1.37 2.73
N MET A 303 1.28 2.28 3.66
CA MET A 303 2.37 2.14 4.63
C MET A 303 2.19 0.94 5.57
N ASN A 304 0.95 0.62 5.94
CA ASN A 304 0.62 -0.60 6.69
C ASN A 304 1.00 -1.88 5.95
N LEU A 305 0.89 -1.88 4.62
CA LEU A 305 1.26 -3.01 3.78
C LEU A 305 2.79 -3.21 3.72
N VAL A 306 3.55 -2.10 3.67
CA VAL A 306 5.02 -2.16 3.80
C VAL A 306 5.41 -2.69 5.18
N ALA A 307 4.78 -2.20 6.25
CA ALA A 307 5.01 -2.68 7.60
C ALA A 307 4.66 -4.18 7.76
N GLU A 308 3.59 -4.64 7.10
CA GLU A 308 3.24 -6.06 7.08
C GLU A 308 4.28 -6.90 6.34
N ALA A 309 4.79 -6.43 5.19
CA ALA A 309 5.89 -7.11 4.49
C ALA A 309 7.11 -7.31 5.41
N VAL A 310 7.48 -6.28 6.17
CA VAL A 310 8.56 -6.35 7.17
C VAL A 310 8.27 -7.39 8.24
N ARG A 311 7.04 -7.43 8.80
CA ARG A 311 6.65 -8.43 9.81
C ARG A 311 6.72 -9.86 9.27
N GLN A 312 6.25 -10.07 8.04
CA GLN A 312 6.30 -11.36 7.37
C GLN A 312 7.74 -11.85 7.19
N LEU A 313 8.62 -10.99 6.69
CA LEU A 313 10.02 -11.31 6.47
C LEU A 313 10.79 -11.58 7.78
N ARG A 314 10.37 -10.97 8.88
CA ARG A 314 10.92 -11.21 10.23
C ARG A 314 10.37 -12.46 10.92
N GLY A 315 9.34 -13.11 10.37
CA GLY A 315 8.65 -14.20 11.06
C GLY A 315 7.77 -13.75 12.23
N GLU A 316 7.36 -12.48 12.25
CA GLU A 316 6.63 -11.84 13.36
C GLU A 316 5.14 -11.63 13.07
N ALA A 317 4.61 -12.22 11.98
CA ALA A 317 3.24 -12.02 11.58
C ALA A 317 2.21 -12.89 12.35
N GLY A 318 2.65 -13.73 13.30
CA GLY A 318 1.77 -14.56 14.13
C GLY A 318 0.99 -15.59 13.32
N GLU A 319 -0.33 -15.71 13.55
CA GLU A 319 -1.17 -16.72 12.88
C GLU A 319 -1.27 -16.55 11.36
N ARG A 320 -0.99 -15.35 10.85
CA ARG A 320 -1.00 -15.03 9.40
C ARG A 320 0.36 -15.19 8.74
N GLN A 321 1.38 -15.68 9.46
CA GLN A 321 2.73 -15.88 8.95
C GLN A 321 2.75 -16.80 7.72
N ILE A 322 3.42 -16.35 6.65
CA ILE A 322 3.76 -17.19 5.50
C ILE A 322 5.08 -17.88 5.80
N SER A 323 5.04 -19.20 5.85
CA SER A 323 6.21 -20.00 6.23
C SER A 323 7.33 -19.90 5.18
N GLY A 324 8.55 -19.60 5.61
CA GLY A 324 9.74 -19.60 4.77
C GLY A 324 9.85 -18.41 3.82
N ALA A 325 9.00 -17.40 3.95
CA ALA A 325 9.07 -16.17 3.14
C ALA A 325 10.40 -15.42 3.39
N GLN A 326 11.15 -15.17 2.34
CA GLN A 326 12.41 -14.44 2.33
C GLN A 326 12.36 -13.18 1.46
N THR A 327 11.37 -13.11 0.55
CA THR A 327 11.18 -11.99 -0.37
C THR A 327 9.74 -11.51 -0.35
N ALA A 328 9.56 -10.20 -0.35
CA ALA A 328 8.25 -9.56 -0.43
C ALA A 328 8.27 -8.40 -1.42
N CYS A 329 7.18 -8.17 -2.12
CA CYS A 329 7.04 -7.04 -3.02
C CYS A 329 5.82 -6.20 -2.65
N TYR A 330 6.03 -4.91 -2.37
CA TYR A 330 4.94 -3.93 -2.28
C TYR A 330 4.72 -3.25 -3.63
N MET A 331 3.46 -3.09 -4.02
CA MET A 331 3.09 -2.47 -5.30
C MET A 331 1.90 -1.52 -5.14
N CYS A 332 1.96 -0.41 -5.87
CA CYS A 332 0.88 0.57 -5.98
C CYS A 332 0.65 0.90 -7.45
N VAL A 333 -0.58 0.79 -7.91
CA VAL A 333 -1.01 1.21 -9.25
C VAL A 333 -2.04 2.31 -9.09
N THR A 334 -1.57 3.52 -9.19
CA THR A 334 -2.36 4.75 -9.23
C THR A 334 -1.84 5.58 -10.40
N PRO A 335 -2.18 6.86 -10.56
CA PRO A 335 -1.56 7.69 -11.60
C PRO A 335 -0.02 7.68 -11.58
N MET A 336 0.58 7.36 -10.43
CA MET A 336 1.98 7.03 -10.27
C MET A 336 2.07 5.57 -9.83
N ALA A 337 2.55 4.70 -10.70
CA ALA A 337 2.85 3.32 -10.34
C ALA A 337 4.18 3.25 -9.60
N GLY A 338 4.28 2.39 -8.62
CA GLY A 338 5.53 2.19 -7.91
C GLY A 338 5.53 0.94 -7.06
N GLY A 339 6.71 0.47 -6.73
CA GLY A 339 6.88 -0.69 -5.87
C GLY A 339 8.24 -0.73 -5.21
N CYS A 340 8.36 -1.62 -4.23
CA CYS A 340 9.63 -1.97 -3.63
C CYS A 340 9.72 -3.48 -3.38
N VAL A 341 10.91 -4.03 -3.55
CA VAL A 341 11.28 -5.40 -3.18
C VAL A 341 12.03 -5.35 -1.86
N LEU A 342 11.59 -6.17 -0.93
CA LEU A 342 12.15 -6.32 0.41
C LEU A 342 12.63 -7.76 0.58
N TRP A 343 13.74 -7.96 1.31
CA TRP A 343 14.24 -9.29 1.66
C TRP A 343 14.97 -9.32 3.00
N THR A 344 15.22 -10.53 3.53
CA THR A 344 16.04 -10.80 4.72
C THR A 344 17.40 -11.34 4.35
#